data_533ef7f3340836791cd00e62d7283f1e
#
_entry.id   533ef7f3340836791cd00e62d7283f1e
#
_cell.length_a   1.000
_cell.length_b   1.000
_cell.length_c   1.000
_cell.angle_alpha   90.00
_cell.angle_beta   90.00
_cell.angle_gamma   90.00
#
_symmetry.space_group_name_H-M   'P 1'
#
loop_
_entity.id
_entity.type
_entity.pdbx_description
1 polymer ?
#
loop_
_entity_poly.entity_id
_entity_poly.type
_entity_poly.pdbx_seq_one_letter_code
_entity_poly.pdbx_strand_id
1 'polypeptide(L)'
;MIRRAMILAAGRGRRLAPLTDTVPKPLVAVAGRPLLEHLLECLRAGGITDVVVNLHHLGARIEDHLGDGRRFGLRIQYSVEDPILDTGGGIKRAEALLAGEPFVVANGDSLLELDVGKVIAAHEARRAVATMVVRADARVADYGIVELDAAGRIRRIAGLPPGPAPSIPWRQYMFPGLHVFDPEVFSFMETDAVFSVTRVTYPRLIEAGRPVYGWVTQARWITIDTPEALAEADRTLRTAPFRY
;
A
#
# COMPACT_ATOMS: atom_id res chain seq x y z
N MET A 1 10.45 6.47 -15.83
CA MET A 1 9.03 5.99 -15.65
C MET A 1 9.09 4.78 -14.73
N ILE A 2 8.41 4.84 -13.58
CA ILE A 2 8.40 3.79 -12.54
C ILE A 2 7.68 2.56 -13.08
N ARG A 3 8.33 1.39 -13.02
CA ARG A 3 7.79 0.12 -13.53
C ARG A 3 7.66 -0.95 -12.46
N ARG A 4 8.16 -0.68 -11.26
CA ARG A 4 8.26 -1.65 -10.18
C ARG A 4 7.25 -1.37 -9.08
N ALA A 5 6.64 -2.43 -8.56
CA ALA A 5 5.77 -2.34 -7.40
C ALA A 5 6.03 -3.46 -6.40
N MET A 6 5.62 -3.23 -5.14
CA MET A 6 5.51 -4.26 -4.12
C MET A 6 4.06 -4.34 -3.63
N ILE A 7 3.57 -5.55 -3.42
CA ILE A 7 2.28 -5.81 -2.77
C ILE A 7 2.54 -6.42 -1.40
N LEU A 8 2.02 -5.79 -0.35
CA LEU A 8 2.09 -6.28 1.02
C LEU A 8 1.01 -7.34 1.25
N ALA A 9 1.41 -8.62 1.18
CA ALA A 9 0.52 -9.79 1.19
C ALA A 9 0.79 -10.78 2.35
N ALA A 10 1.77 -10.50 3.23
CA ALA A 10 2.20 -11.41 4.30
C ALA A 10 1.22 -11.52 5.49
N GLY A 11 0.21 -10.66 5.56
CA GLY A 11 -0.71 -10.55 6.70
C GLY A 11 -1.60 -11.77 6.92
N ARG A 12 -1.88 -12.11 8.19
CA ARG A 12 -2.72 -13.27 8.57
C ARG A 12 -4.21 -13.07 8.35
N GLY A 13 -4.69 -11.83 8.19
CA GLY A 13 -6.11 -11.56 7.97
C GLY A 13 -7.06 -11.98 9.11
N ARG A 14 -6.61 -11.97 10.37
CA ARG A 14 -7.31 -12.55 11.54
C ARG A 14 -8.78 -12.14 11.70
N ARG A 15 -9.17 -10.95 11.26
CA ARG A 15 -10.55 -10.45 11.35
C ARG A 15 -11.52 -11.15 10.38
N LEU A 16 -11.00 -11.89 9.39
CA LEU A 16 -11.76 -12.71 8.45
C LEU A 16 -11.77 -14.21 8.82
N ALA A 17 -11.21 -14.60 9.97
CA ALA A 17 -11.29 -15.98 10.42
C ALA A 17 -12.76 -16.43 10.59
N PRO A 18 -13.11 -17.70 10.29
CA PRO A 18 -12.22 -18.82 9.94
C PRO A 18 -11.79 -18.90 8.46
N LEU A 19 -12.30 -18.03 7.58
CA LEU A 19 -11.99 -18.06 6.14
C LEU A 19 -10.48 -17.99 5.90
N THR A 20 -9.78 -17.09 6.61
CA THR A 20 -8.35 -16.88 6.43
C THR A 20 -7.46 -17.91 7.12
N ASP A 21 -8.02 -18.89 7.81
CA ASP A 21 -7.27 -20.05 8.30
C ASP A 21 -6.86 -20.98 7.15
N THR A 22 -7.64 -20.97 6.06
CA THR A 22 -7.42 -21.83 4.90
C THR A 22 -7.15 -21.09 3.59
N VAL A 23 -7.60 -19.83 3.45
CA VAL A 23 -7.41 -19.00 2.25
C VAL A 23 -6.65 -17.76 2.65
N PRO A 24 -5.43 -17.47 2.11
CA PRO A 24 -4.73 -16.25 2.46
C PRO A 24 -5.56 -15.02 2.04
N LYS A 25 -5.63 -13.99 2.88
CA LYS A 25 -6.47 -12.80 2.67
C LYS A 25 -6.37 -12.23 1.24
N PRO A 26 -5.17 -12.11 0.63
CA PRO A 26 -5.05 -11.61 -0.74
C PRO A 26 -5.73 -12.49 -1.82
N LEU A 27 -5.99 -13.77 -1.53
CA LEU A 27 -6.71 -14.67 -2.42
C LEU A 27 -8.20 -14.81 -2.11
N VAL A 28 -8.72 -14.09 -1.12
CA VAL A 28 -10.18 -14.04 -0.88
C VAL A 28 -10.86 -13.43 -2.10
N ALA A 29 -11.89 -14.13 -2.60
CA ALA A 29 -12.60 -13.70 -3.79
C ALA A 29 -13.57 -12.55 -3.52
N VAL A 30 -13.56 -11.55 -4.40
CA VAL A 30 -14.49 -10.42 -4.46
C VAL A 30 -14.99 -10.27 -5.88
N ALA A 31 -16.29 -10.26 -6.07
CA ALA A 31 -16.93 -10.31 -7.40
C ALA A 31 -16.44 -11.49 -8.26
N GLY A 32 -16.13 -12.62 -7.62
CA GLY A 32 -15.67 -13.84 -8.29
C GLY A 32 -14.19 -13.89 -8.65
N ARG A 33 -13.39 -12.88 -8.24
CA ARG A 33 -11.94 -12.81 -8.51
C ARG A 33 -11.18 -12.57 -7.21
N PRO A 34 -9.98 -13.17 -7.00
CA PRO A 34 -9.11 -12.85 -5.87
C PRO A 34 -8.79 -11.36 -5.77
N LEU A 35 -8.76 -10.83 -4.53
CA LEU A 35 -8.35 -9.45 -4.24
C LEU A 35 -7.06 -9.05 -4.97
N LEU A 36 -6.09 -9.94 -4.92
CA LEU A 36 -4.77 -9.70 -5.48
C LEU A 36 -4.81 -9.52 -7.00
N GLU A 37 -5.74 -10.18 -7.71
CA GLU A 37 -5.89 -10.00 -9.16
C GLU A 37 -6.43 -8.62 -9.53
N HIS A 38 -7.37 -8.07 -8.75
CA HIS A 38 -7.83 -6.70 -8.93
C HIS A 38 -6.69 -5.69 -8.76
N LEU A 39 -5.84 -5.91 -7.75
CA LEU A 39 -4.71 -5.03 -7.48
C LEU A 39 -3.63 -5.13 -8.56
N LEU A 40 -3.32 -6.33 -9.04
CA LEU A 40 -2.39 -6.53 -10.17
C LEU A 40 -2.89 -5.84 -11.44
N GLU A 41 -4.18 -5.88 -11.73
CA GLU A 41 -4.78 -5.18 -12.86
C GLU A 41 -4.64 -3.65 -12.73
N CYS A 42 -4.92 -3.09 -11.54
CA CYS A 42 -4.73 -1.67 -11.25
C CYS A 42 -3.27 -1.24 -11.47
N LEU A 43 -2.32 -1.98 -10.93
CA LEU A 43 -0.89 -1.70 -11.07
C LEU A 43 -0.45 -1.79 -12.54
N ARG A 44 -0.86 -2.83 -13.26
CA ARG A 44 -0.55 -3.01 -14.68
C ARG A 44 -1.11 -1.88 -15.53
N ALA A 45 -2.35 -1.46 -15.29
CA ALA A 45 -2.97 -0.33 -16.00
C ALA A 45 -2.20 0.98 -15.74
N GLY A 46 -1.58 1.14 -14.57
CA GLY A 46 -0.68 2.26 -14.24
C GLY A 46 0.72 2.16 -14.83
N GLY A 47 1.03 1.14 -15.64
CA GLY A 47 2.32 0.97 -16.32
C GLY A 47 3.35 0.13 -15.55
N ILE A 48 2.97 -0.50 -14.43
CA ILE A 48 3.84 -1.43 -13.70
C ILE A 48 4.04 -2.71 -14.53
N THR A 49 5.25 -3.22 -14.55
CA THR A 49 5.63 -4.46 -15.24
C THR A 49 6.24 -5.50 -14.30
N ASP A 50 6.79 -5.06 -13.18
CA ASP A 50 7.52 -5.89 -12.23
C ASP A 50 6.90 -5.74 -10.84
N VAL A 51 6.51 -6.86 -10.23
CA VAL A 51 5.83 -6.86 -8.93
C VAL A 51 6.57 -7.78 -7.96
N VAL A 52 6.88 -7.26 -6.78
CA VAL A 52 7.37 -8.05 -5.65
C VAL A 52 6.20 -8.31 -4.71
N VAL A 53 5.98 -9.56 -4.29
CA VAL A 53 4.94 -9.93 -3.33
C VAL A 53 5.62 -10.50 -2.09
N ASN A 54 5.41 -9.90 -0.90
CA ASN A 54 5.91 -10.50 0.32
C ASN A 54 5.01 -11.63 0.80
N LEU A 55 5.61 -12.69 1.30
CA LEU A 55 4.95 -13.91 1.70
C LEU A 55 5.27 -14.28 3.16
N HIS A 56 4.25 -14.71 3.91
CA HIS A 56 4.40 -15.35 5.21
C HIS A 56 3.26 -16.35 5.44
N HIS A 57 2.08 -15.90 5.88
CA HIS A 57 0.93 -16.75 6.15
C HIS A 57 0.35 -17.33 4.87
N LEU A 58 0.32 -18.67 4.74
CA LEU A 58 -0.14 -19.39 3.54
C LEU A 58 0.52 -18.90 2.24
N GLY A 59 1.77 -18.44 2.32
CA GLY A 59 2.51 -17.84 1.20
C GLY A 59 2.61 -18.75 -0.02
N ALA A 60 2.80 -20.07 0.18
CA ALA A 60 2.84 -21.03 -0.92
C ALA A 60 1.58 -21.00 -1.79
N ARG A 61 0.38 -20.80 -1.18
CA ARG A 61 -0.87 -20.69 -1.95
C ARG A 61 -0.90 -19.43 -2.83
N ILE A 62 -0.29 -18.34 -2.37
CA ILE A 62 -0.18 -17.11 -3.16
C ILE A 62 0.78 -17.36 -4.33
N GLU A 63 1.92 -17.97 -4.06
CA GLU A 63 2.92 -18.32 -5.07
C GLU A 63 2.36 -19.29 -6.12
N ASP A 64 1.70 -20.37 -5.70
CA ASP A 64 1.04 -21.33 -6.59
C ASP A 64 -0.03 -20.66 -7.47
N HIS A 65 -0.77 -19.69 -6.91
CA HIS A 65 -1.82 -18.98 -7.62
C HIS A 65 -1.26 -17.98 -8.63
N LEU A 66 -0.21 -17.24 -8.30
CA LEU A 66 0.32 -16.17 -9.17
C LEU A 66 1.37 -16.66 -10.17
N GLY A 67 2.15 -17.69 -9.79
CA GLY A 67 3.28 -18.19 -10.58
C GLY A 67 4.31 -17.08 -10.85
N ASP A 68 4.83 -17.03 -12.06
CA ASP A 68 5.78 -16.00 -12.52
C ASP A 68 5.10 -14.68 -12.99
N GLY A 69 3.78 -14.60 -12.93
CA GLY A 69 2.99 -13.42 -13.28
C GLY A 69 2.66 -13.26 -14.77
N ARG A 70 3.19 -14.09 -15.66
CA ARG A 70 2.98 -13.96 -17.12
C ARG A 70 1.51 -13.96 -17.53
N ARG A 71 0.66 -14.75 -16.85
CA ARG A 71 -0.78 -14.77 -17.13
C ARG A 71 -1.49 -13.45 -16.85
N PHE A 72 -0.87 -12.58 -16.03
CA PHE A 72 -1.36 -11.22 -15.72
C PHE A 72 -0.68 -10.14 -16.55
N GLY A 73 0.27 -10.51 -17.43
CA GLY A 73 1.10 -9.56 -18.19
C GLY A 73 2.14 -8.84 -17.33
N LEU A 74 2.58 -9.46 -16.24
CA LEU A 74 3.53 -8.95 -15.27
C LEU A 74 4.68 -9.96 -15.06
N ARG A 75 5.77 -9.51 -14.44
CA ARG A 75 6.78 -10.37 -13.82
C ARG A 75 6.61 -10.30 -12.31
N ILE A 76 6.46 -11.45 -11.66
CA ILE A 76 6.27 -11.53 -10.22
C ILE A 76 7.48 -12.20 -9.58
N GLN A 77 7.99 -11.59 -8.52
CA GLN A 77 9.03 -12.12 -7.63
C GLN A 77 8.51 -12.14 -6.20
N TYR A 78 9.08 -12.99 -5.36
CA TYR A 78 8.60 -13.19 -4.00
C TYR A 78 9.68 -12.86 -2.98
N SER A 79 9.25 -12.23 -1.87
CA SER A 79 10.08 -11.94 -0.70
C SER A 79 9.49 -12.67 0.51
N VAL A 80 10.12 -13.77 0.93
CA VAL A 80 9.61 -14.57 2.06
C VAL A 80 10.05 -13.96 3.39
N GLU A 81 9.11 -13.86 4.32
CA GLU A 81 9.32 -13.38 5.69
C GLU A 81 9.20 -14.53 6.68
N ASP A 82 10.18 -14.68 7.56
CA ASP A 82 10.13 -15.56 8.73
C ASP A 82 11.09 -15.03 9.81
N PRO A 83 10.55 -14.46 10.90
CA PRO A 83 9.12 -14.20 11.18
C PRO A 83 8.54 -13.06 10.33
N ILE A 84 7.21 -12.79 10.48
CA ILE A 84 6.54 -11.64 9.86
C ILE A 84 7.15 -10.33 10.34
N LEU A 85 7.43 -9.40 9.43
CA LEU A 85 8.22 -8.19 9.69
C LEU A 85 7.40 -6.89 9.77
N ASP A 86 6.04 -6.96 9.69
CA ASP A 86 5.18 -5.81 9.50
C ASP A 86 5.51 -5.06 8.18
N THR A 87 4.82 -3.96 7.91
CA THR A 87 4.88 -3.28 6.62
C THR A 87 6.26 -2.71 6.29
N GLY A 88 6.91 -2.06 7.24
CA GLY A 88 8.22 -1.44 7.03
C GLY A 88 9.36 -2.46 6.92
N GLY A 89 9.36 -3.46 7.81
CA GLY A 89 10.35 -4.54 7.77
C GLY A 89 10.22 -5.40 6.50
N GLY A 90 8.99 -5.69 6.05
CA GLY A 90 8.72 -6.39 4.80
C GLY A 90 9.25 -5.63 3.57
N ILE A 91 9.04 -4.30 3.52
CA ILE A 91 9.58 -3.45 2.45
C ILE A 91 11.11 -3.47 2.50
N LYS A 92 11.72 -3.32 3.69
CA LYS A 92 13.19 -3.34 3.84
C LYS A 92 13.78 -4.68 3.40
N ARG A 93 13.16 -5.81 3.77
CA ARG A 93 13.63 -7.14 3.36
C ARG A 93 13.61 -7.33 1.85
N ALA A 94 12.70 -6.68 1.14
CA ALA A 94 12.59 -6.72 -0.31
C ALA A 94 13.54 -5.72 -1.03
N GLU A 95 14.41 -4.99 -0.30
CA GLU A 95 15.27 -3.94 -0.85
C GLU A 95 16.06 -4.38 -2.08
N ALA A 96 16.68 -5.56 -2.05
CA ALA A 96 17.47 -6.06 -3.17
C ALA A 96 16.63 -6.25 -4.47
N LEU A 97 15.32 -6.46 -4.34
CA LEU A 97 14.39 -6.60 -5.46
C LEU A 97 13.78 -5.25 -5.90
N LEU A 98 13.80 -4.24 -5.02
CA LEU A 98 13.15 -2.94 -5.21
C LEU A 98 14.13 -1.79 -5.50
N ALA A 99 15.37 -1.89 -5.01
CA ALA A 99 16.36 -0.83 -5.15
C ALA A 99 16.75 -0.57 -6.61
N GLY A 100 17.24 0.67 -6.87
CA GLY A 100 17.74 1.09 -8.18
C GLY A 100 16.81 2.04 -8.92
N GLU A 101 15.52 2.02 -8.67
CA GLU A 101 14.54 2.98 -9.20
C GLU A 101 13.39 3.19 -8.20
N PRO A 102 12.64 4.30 -8.28
CA PRO A 102 11.45 4.49 -7.47
C PRO A 102 10.43 3.37 -7.71
N PHE A 103 9.61 3.08 -6.69
CA PHE A 103 8.67 1.95 -6.72
C PHE A 103 7.35 2.27 -6.02
N VAL A 104 6.30 1.59 -6.45
CA VAL A 104 4.97 1.65 -5.81
C VAL A 104 4.89 0.59 -4.72
N VAL A 105 4.24 0.90 -3.59
CA VAL A 105 3.87 -0.09 -2.57
C VAL A 105 2.37 -0.05 -2.37
N ALA A 106 1.71 -1.20 -2.44
CA ALA A 106 0.28 -1.33 -2.25
C ALA A 106 -0.06 -2.36 -1.17
N ASN A 107 -1.03 -2.03 -0.31
CA ASN A 107 -1.57 -2.99 0.65
C ASN A 107 -2.41 -4.05 -0.08
N GLY A 108 -2.15 -5.32 0.18
CA GLY A 108 -2.81 -6.46 -0.48
C GLY A 108 -4.25 -6.72 -0.04
N ASP A 109 -4.80 -5.86 0.83
CA ASP A 109 -6.16 -5.97 1.38
C ASP A 109 -7.06 -4.77 1.04
N SER A 110 -6.57 -3.86 0.22
CA SER A 110 -7.26 -2.64 -0.18
C SER A 110 -7.36 -2.53 -1.69
N LEU A 111 -8.54 -2.22 -2.18
CA LEU A 111 -8.81 -1.96 -3.59
C LEU A 111 -9.07 -0.47 -3.81
N LEU A 112 -8.44 0.10 -4.82
CA LEU A 112 -8.56 1.51 -5.20
C LEU A 112 -8.86 1.61 -6.70
N GLU A 113 -9.90 2.33 -7.07
CA GLU A 113 -10.15 2.70 -8.48
C GLU A 113 -9.31 3.94 -8.82
N LEU A 114 -8.03 3.73 -9.06
CA LEU A 114 -7.02 4.76 -9.13
C LEU A 114 -6.18 4.67 -10.40
N ASP A 115 -5.94 5.80 -11.02
CA ASP A 115 -4.91 5.95 -12.04
C ASP A 115 -3.53 6.07 -11.35
N VAL A 116 -2.85 4.93 -11.21
CA VAL A 116 -1.53 4.84 -10.56
C VAL A 116 -0.49 5.65 -11.34
N GLY A 117 -0.62 5.76 -12.66
CA GLY A 117 0.27 6.57 -13.50
C GLY A 117 0.27 8.05 -13.11
N LYS A 118 -0.89 8.61 -12.71
CA LYS A 118 -0.97 9.99 -12.22
C LYS A 118 -0.28 10.19 -10.87
N VAL A 119 -0.34 9.20 -9.98
CA VAL A 119 0.37 9.24 -8.70
C VAL A 119 1.88 9.21 -8.93
N ILE A 120 2.33 8.33 -9.83
CA ILE A 120 3.73 8.24 -10.25
C ILE A 120 4.22 9.57 -10.83
N ALA A 121 3.49 10.15 -11.77
CA ALA A 121 3.85 11.43 -12.37
C ALA A 121 3.94 12.56 -11.34
N ALA A 122 3.03 12.59 -10.37
CA ALA A 122 3.06 13.58 -9.28
C ALA A 122 4.26 13.38 -8.34
N HIS A 123 4.65 12.13 -8.06
CA HIS A 123 5.84 11.79 -7.29
C HIS A 123 7.12 12.28 -7.98
N GLU A 124 7.28 11.95 -9.27
CA GLU A 124 8.43 12.36 -10.07
C GLU A 124 8.53 13.90 -10.19
N ALA A 125 7.41 14.58 -10.48
CA ALA A 125 7.36 16.03 -10.61
C ALA A 125 7.78 16.78 -9.34
N ARG A 126 7.50 16.21 -8.16
CA ARG A 126 7.87 16.78 -6.85
C ARG A 126 9.25 16.33 -6.37
N ARG A 127 9.92 15.43 -7.08
CA ARG A 127 11.16 14.77 -6.62
C ARG A 127 11.01 14.30 -5.18
N ALA A 128 9.89 13.65 -4.90
CA ALA A 128 9.54 13.21 -3.56
C ALA A 128 10.36 11.98 -3.15
N VAL A 129 10.70 11.87 -1.86
CA VAL A 129 11.22 10.61 -1.29
C VAL A 129 10.05 9.67 -0.99
N ALA A 130 8.91 10.22 -0.62
CA ALA A 130 7.69 9.45 -0.45
C ALA A 130 6.47 10.24 -0.91
N THR A 131 5.57 9.58 -1.64
CA THR A 131 4.23 10.07 -1.95
C THR A 131 3.21 9.06 -1.44
N MET A 132 2.34 9.48 -0.54
CA MET A 132 1.24 8.67 0.00
C MET A 132 -0.05 9.07 -0.66
N VAL A 133 -0.77 8.14 -1.24
CA VAL A 133 -2.17 8.38 -1.61
C VAL A 133 -2.96 8.63 -0.34
N VAL A 134 -3.75 9.69 -0.32
CA VAL A 134 -4.58 10.04 0.83
C VAL A 134 -5.98 10.45 0.39
N ARG A 135 -6.98 10.20 1.24
CA ARG A 135 -8.37 10.40 0.93
C ARG A 135 -9.08 11.12 2.07
N ALA A 136 -9.99 12.06 1.74
CA ALA A 136 -10.94 12.59 2.70
C ALA A 136 -12.04 11.52 2.95
N ASP A 137 -12.24 11.14 4.20
CA ASP A 137 -13.27 10.18 4.62
C ASP A 137 -13.80 10.57 6.00
N ALA A 138 -15.09 10.39 6.24
CA ALA A 138 -15.69 10.67 7.55
C ALA A 138 -15.12 9.79 8.67
N ARG A 139 -14.57 8.61 8.31
CA ARG A 139 -13.96 7.64 9.22
C ARG A 139 -12.44 7.83 9.39
N VAL A 140 -11.93 9.03 9.10
CA VAL A 140 -10.47 9.31 9.15
C VAL A 140 -9.85 8.91 10.50
N ALA A 141 -10.57 9.07 11.60
CA ALA A 141 -10.09 8.69 12.93
C ALA A 141 -9.87 7.18 13.11
N ASP A 142 -10.62 6.34 12.40
CA ASP A 142 -10.55 4.88 12.52
C ASP A 142 -9.30 4.30 11.82
N TYR A 143 -8.76 5.02 10.81
CA TYR A 143 -7.65 4.54 9.96
C TYR A 143 -6.30 5.23 10.23
N GLY A 144 -6.25 6.10 11.24
CA GLY A 144 -5.05 6.89 11.52
C GLY A 144 -4.95 8.13 10.63
N ILE A 145 -4.95 9.30 11.28
CA ILE A 145 -5.00 10.59 10.63
C ILE A 145 -3.67 10.90 9.94
N VAL A 146 -3.72 11.29 8.67
CA VAL A 146 -2.59 11.86 7.91
C VAL A 146 -2.82 13.36 7.79
N GLU A 147 -1.91 14.17 8.30
CA GLU A 147 -2.02 15.64 8.33
C GLU A 147 -1.14 16.28 7.26
N LEU A 148 -1.76 17.06 6.36
CA LEU A 148 -1.09 17.77 5.27
C LEU A 148 -1.15 19.28 5.48
N ASP A 149 -0.03 19.96 5.22
CA ASP A 149 0.00 21.42 5.11
C ASP A 149 -0.60 21.93 3.79
N ALA A 150 -0.65 23.25 3.63
CA ALA A 150 -1.21 23.90 2.43
C ALA A 150 -0.45 23.55 1.13
N ALA A 151 0.84 23.17 1.23
CA ALA A 151 1.66 22.72 0.10
C ALA A 151 1.49 21.24 -0.23
N GLY A 152 0.66 20.51 0.55
CA GLY A 152 0.43 19.08 0.41
C GLY A 152 1.56 18.21 0.99
N ARG A 153 2.46 18.79 1.81
CA ARG A 153 3.47 17.99 2.52
C ARG A 153 2.82 17.29 3.71
N ILE A 154 3.16 16.03 3.91
CA ILE A 154 2.78 15.28 5.11
C ILE A 154 3.58 15.81 6.29
N ARG A 155 2.90 16.20 7.35
CA ARG A 155 3.47 16.73 8.58
C ARG A 155 3.37 15.78 9.74
N ARG A 156 2.30 14.96 9.79
CA ARG A 156 2.08 13.92 10.79
C ARG A 156 1.29 12.75 10.22
N ILE A 157 1.54 11.58 10.77
CA ILE A 157 0.73 10.38 10.55
C ILE A 157 0.43 9.77 11.92
N ALA A 158 -0.86 9.63 12.27
CA ALA A 158 -1.30 9.13 13.58
C ALA A 158 -0.62 9.86 14.76
N GLY A 159 -0.47 11.21 14.64
CA GLY A 159 0.16 12.05 15.65
C GLY A 159 1.70 12.05 15.63
N LEU A 160 2.36 11.32 14.73
CA LEU A 160 3.82 11.22 14.66
C LEU A 160 4.39 11.96 13.42
N PRO A 161 5.56 12.62 13.54
CA PRO A 161 6.29 12.87 14.79
C PRO A 161 5.54 13.83 15.73
N PRO A 162 5.78 13.77 17.04
CA PRO A 162 5.18 14.73 17.97
C PRO A 162 5.72 16.14 17.73
N GLY A 163 4.93 17.15 18.08
CA GLY A 163 5.33 18.54 17.92
C GLY A 163 4.20 19.50 18.29
N PRO A 164 4.46 20.82 18.31
CA PRO A 164 3.45 21.81 18.64
C PRO A 164 2.30 21.80 17.62
N ALA A 165 1.13 22.24 18.06
CA ALA A 165 0.01 22.48 17.15
C ALA A 165 0.41 23.58 16.14
N PRO A 166 0.07 23.42 14.85
CA PRO A 166 0.35 24.44 13.85
C PRO A 166 -0.54 25.67 14.09
N SER A 167 -0.04 26.86 13.74
CA SER A 167 -0.81 28.11 13.79
C SER A 167 -2.01 28.11 12.82
N ILE A 168 -1.87 27.40 11.70
CA ILE A 168 -2.96 27.14 10.75
C ILE A 168 -3.20 25.64 10.76
N PRO A 169 -4.43 25.17 11.07
CA PRO A 169 -4.72 23.74 11.11
C PRO A 169 -4.38 23.04 9.79
N TRP A 170 -3.69 21.90 9.88
CA TRP A 170 -3.46 21.05 8.73
C TRP A 170 -4.72 20.30 8.34
N ARG A 171 -4.84 19.97 7.05
CA ARG A 171 -5.96 19.17 6.56
C ARG A 171 -5.74 17.71 6.90
N GLN A 172 -6.80 17.03 7.32
CA GLN A 172 -6.78 15.66 7.77
C GLN A 172 -7.34 14.73 6.70
N TYR A 173 -6.63 13.62 6.50
CA TYR A 173 -6.95 12.57 5.54
C TYR A 173 -6.67 11.20 6.14
N MET A 174 -7.19 10.15 5.51
CA MET A 174 -6.81 8.77 5.79
C MET A 174 -5.91 8.20 4.69
N PHE A 175 -5.17 7.15 5.02
CA PHE A 175 -4.32 6.40 4.10
C PHE A 175 -5.05 5.16 3.57
N PRO A 176 -5.38 5.05 2.26
CA PRO A 176 -6.13 3.93 1.71
C PRO A 176 -5.25 2.77 1.22
N GLY A 177 -3.93 2.80 1.41
CA GLY A 177 -3.08 1.64 1.15
C GLY A 177 -2.14 1.71 -0.06
N LEU A 178 -1.84 2.90 -0.63
CA LEU A 178 -0.87 3.00 -1.73
C LEU A 178 0.15 4.11 -1.51
N HIS A 179 1.43 3.78 -1.69
CA HIS A 179 2.57 4.69 -1.64
C HIS A 179 3.39 4.64 -2.93
N VAL A 180 4.17 5.70 -3.18
CA VAL A 180 5.32 5.67 -4.09
C VAL A 180 6.55 6.09 -3.29
N PHE A 181 7.64 5.35 -3.40
CA PHE A 181 8.90 5.62 -2.72
C PHE A 181 10.06 5.78 -3.70
N ASP A 182 10.94 6.73 -3.42
CA ASP A 182 12.29 6.76 -3.95
C ASP A 182 13.17 5.76 -3.17
N PRO A 183 14.17 5.10 -3.78
CA PRO A 183 15.09 4.19 -3.07
C PRO A 183 15.78 4.79 -1.86
N GLU A 184 15.90 6.10 -1.75
CA GLU A 184 16.41 6.78 -0.55
C GLU A 184 15.67 6.36 0.73
N VAL A 185 14.40 5.95 0.62
CA VAL A 185 13.58 5.50 1.76
C VAL A 185 14.26 4.39 2.56
N PHE A 186 15.05 3.53 1.92
CA PHE A 186 15.72 2.41 2.59
C PHE A 186 16.77 2.83 3.62
N SER A 187 17.35 4.04 3.49
CA SER A 187 18.27 4.60 4.49
C SER A 187 17.59 4.99 5.81
N PHE A 188 16.25 5.04 5.82
CA PHE A 188 15.42 5.32 7.00
C PHE A 188 14.76 4.06 7.60
N MET A 189 15.11 2.88 7.07
CA MET A 189 14.57 1.58 7.46
C MET A 189 15.67 0.71 8.08
N GLU A 190 15.35 0.04 9.18
CA GLU A 190 16.26 -0.90 9.84
C GLU A 190 16.19 -2.28 9.19
N THR A 191 17.36 -2.92 9.03
CA THR A 191 17.45 -4.29 8.52
C THR A 191 17.02 -5.27 9.61
N ASP A 192 16.33 -6.35 9.23
CA ASP A 192 15.88 -7.45 10.11
C ASP A 192 15.04 -7.01 11.32
N ALA A 193 14.34 -5.88 11.20
CA ALA A 193 13.50 -5.33 12.25
C ALA A 193 12.00 -5.45 11.91
N VAL A 194 11.18 -5.63 12.94
CA VAL A 194 9.71 -5.65 12.83
C VAL A 194 9.18 -4.25 13.10
N PHE A 195 8.69 -3.56 12.09
CA PHE A 195 8.16 -2.20 12.25
C PHE A 195 7.15 -1.81 11.16
N SER A 196 6.27 -0.87 11.52
CA SER A 196 5.31 -0.27 10.59
C SER A 196 5.96 0.87 9.80
N VAL A 197 5.79 0.87 8.47
CA VAL A 197 6.28 1.94 7.59
C VAL A 197 5.68 3.30 7.97
N THR A 198 4.40 3.35 8.33
CA THR A 198 3.71 4.61 8.68
C THR A 198 4.07 5.12 10.07
N ARG A 199 4.43 4.24 11.00
CA ARG A 199 4.75 4.61 12.39
C ARG A 199 6.24 4.85 12.65
N VAL A 200 7.11 4.35 11.78
CA VAL A 200 8.57 4.46 11.95
C VAL A 200 9.22 5.21 10.80
N THR A 201 9.07 4.72 9.56
CA THR A 201 9.78 5.29 8.41
C THR A 201 9.29 6.70 8.07
N TYR A 202 7.99 6.91 7.98
CA TYR A 202 7.45 8.25 7.68
C TYR A 202 7.81 9.30 8.71
N PRO A 203 7.69 9.08 10.04
CA PRO A 203 8.17 10.03 11.04
C PRO A 203 9.65 10.38 10.87
N ARG A 204 10.52 9.40 10.64
CA ARG A 204 11.96 9.63 10.40
C ARG A 204 12.21 10.49 9.16
N LEU A 205 11.50 10.24 8.06
CA LEU A 205 11.58 11.06 6.86
C LEU A 205 11.13 12.51 7.12
N ILE A 206 10.03 12.70 7.86
CA ILE A 206 9.48 14.01 8.19
C ILE A 206 10.45 14.77 9.10
N GLU A 207 10.98 14.14 10.14
CA GLU A 207 11.97 14.72 11.07
C GLU A 207 13.27 15.13 10.35
N ALA A 208 13.71 14.31 9.39
CA ALA A 208 14.87 14.61 8.55
C ALA A 208 14.58 15.67 7.46
N GLY A 209 13.37 16.25 7.43
CA GLY A 209 12.98 17.29 6.47
C GLY A 209 12.86 16.82 5.03
N ARG A 210 12.79 15.48 4.80
CA ARG A 210 12.73 14.93 3.45
C ARG A 210 11.41 15.30 2.74
N PRO A 211 11.39 15.37 1.39
CA PRO A 211 10.20 15.71 0.63
C PRO A 211 9.17 14.56 0.66
N VAL A 212 8.22 14.64 1.59
CA VAL A 212 7.14 13.65 1.80
C VAL A 212 5.80 14.33 1.51
N TYR A 213 5.03 13.79 0.56
CA TYR A 213 3.79 14.43 0.10
C TYR A 213 2.59 13.50 0.15
N GLY A 214 1.41 14.10 0.38
CA GLY A 214 0.12 13.47 0.15
C GLY A 214 -0.37 13.72 -1.27
N TRP A 215 -0.86 12.68 -1.93
CA TRP A 215 -1.61 12.78 -3.18
C TRP A 215 -3.10 12.57 -2.87
N VAL A 216 -3.86 13.66 -2.87
CA VAL A 216 -5.27 13.65 -2.45
C VAL A 216 -6.14 13.08 -3.56
N THR A 217 -6.97 12.09 -3.22
CA THR A 217 -7.91 11.46 -4.14
C THR A 217 -9.32 11.40 -3.59
N GLN A 218 -10.31 11.32 -4.50
CA GLN A 218 -11.69 10.96 -4.23
C GLN A 218 -12.02 9.57 -4.83
N ALA A 219 -11.00 8.83 -5.26
CA ALA A 219 -11.16 7.50 -5.84
C ALA A 219 -12.00 6.58 -4.96
N ARG A 220 -12.79 5.73 -5.57
CA ARG A 220 -13.52 4.69 -4.86
C ARG A 220 -12.53 3.75 -4.19
N TRP A 221 -12.72 3.51 -2.91
CA TRP A 221 -11.88 2.67 -2.09
C TRP A 221 -12.71 1.63 -1.35
N ILE A 222 -12.22 0.40 -1.35
CA ILE A 222 -12.83 -0.73 -0.66
C ILE A 222 -11.72 -1.43 0.14
N THR A 223 -11.97 -1.63 1.44
CA THR A 223 -11.13 -2.50 2.28
C THR A 223 -11.92 -3.72 2.71
N ILE A 224 -11.23 -4.86 2.84
CA ILE A 224 -11.87 -6.14 3.16
C ILE A 224 -11.27 -6.66 4.45
N ASP A 225 -11.77 -6.14 5.55
CA ASP A 225 -11.24 -6.43 6.88
C ASP A 225 -12.15 -7.32 7.72
N THR A 226 -13.44 -7.39 7.40
CA THR A 226 -14.42 -8.19 8.11
C THR A 226 -15.32 -8.95 7.12
N PRO A 227 -16.06 -10.00 7.57
CA PRO A 227 -17.01 -10.69 6.70
C PRO A 227 -18.07 -9.76 6.10
N GLU A 228 -18.54 -8.75 6.87
CA GLU A 228 -19.52 -7.77 6.42
C GLU A 228 -18.94 -6.88 5.31
N ALA A 229 -17.69 -6.40 5.49
CA ALA A 229 -16.98 -5.62 4.49
C ALA A 229 -16.72 -6.42 3.22
N LEU A 230 -16.43 -7.72 3.33
CA LEU A 230 -16.29 -8.64 2.20
C LEU A 230 -17.61 -8.76 1.42
N ALA A 231 -18.72 -9.02 2.12
CA ALA A 231 -20.04 -9.14 1.49
C ALA A 231 -20.48 -7.84 0.80
N GLU A 232 -20.18 -6.67 1.38
CA GLU A 232 -20.46 -5.36 0.79
C GLU A 232 -19.59 -5.12 -0.45
N ALA A 233 -18.30 -5.43 -0.38
CA ALA A 233 -17.37 -5.34 -1.50
C ALA A 233 -17.82 -6.21 -2.68
N ASP A 234 -18.23 -7.46 -2.40
CA ASP A 234 -18.72 -8.40 -3.42
C ASP A 234 -19.96 -7.83 -4.15
N ARG A 235 -20.97 -7.36 -3.40
CA ARG A 235 -22.16 -6.74 -3.98
C ARG A 235 -21.81 -5.50 -4.82
N THR A 236 -20.99 -4.62 -4.26
CA THR A 236 -20.59 -3.36 -4.91
C THR A 236 -19.87 -3.60 -6.22
N LEU A 237 -18.89 -4.51 -6.25
CA LEU A 237 -18.10 -4.76 -7.45
C LEU A 237 -18.83 -5.59 -8.51
N ARG A 238 -19.82 -6.40 -8.14
CA ARG A 238 -20.72 -7.07 -9.11
C ARG A 238 -21.60 -6.07 -9.86
N THR A 239 -22.08 -5.02 -9.18
CA THR A 239 -22.95 -4.00 -9.78
C THR A 239 -22.17 -2.90 -10.49
N ALA A 240 -21.03 -2.52 -9.97
CA ALA A 240 -20.18 -1.45 -10.49
C ALA A 240 -18.69 -1.87 -10.40
N PRO A 241 -18.19 -2.67 -11.37
CA PRO A 241 -16.77 -3.06 -11.41
C PRO A 241 -15.84 -1.85 -11.43
N PHE A 242 -14.63 -2.02 -10.91
CA PHE A 242 -13.58 -1.01 -11.07
C PHE A 242 -13.17 -0.88 -12.54
N ARG A 243 -12.80 0.34 -12.93
CA ARG A 243 -12.24 0.66 -14.26
C ARG A 243 -10.86 1.29 -14.03
N TYR A 244 -9.84 0.64 -14.55
CA TYR A 244 -8.45 1.08 -14.43
C TYR A 244 -7.92 1.60 -15.77
#